data_93fa55a7cbc3271af780704c906b02e0
#
_entry.id   93fa55a7cbc3271af780704c906b02e0
#
_cell.length_a   1.000
_cell.length_b   1.000
_cell.length_c   1.000
_cell.angle_alpha   90.00
_cell.angle_beta   90.00
_cell.angle_gamma   90.00
#
_symmetry.space_group_name_H-M   'P 1'
#
loop_
_entity.id
_entity.type
_entity.pdbx_description
1 polymer ?
#
loop_
_entity_poly.entity_id
_entity_poly.type
_entity_poly.pdbx_seq_one_letter_code
_entity_poly.pdbx_strand_id
1 'polypeptide(L)'
;MKKKLIVAALSMVATLATAQNPYLPLWEHLPDGEPRVFEDPDNPGKMRAYIIGSHDVKFTEYCGNDIRIWSAPVEDLTNWRDEGPVFSHYVNGKWDTMFAPDLVEVKDKTTGKKTYWLYPHSRGWRRVAMVCKGDRPDGPFTPVNLNADGTACVDGSLIDFDPSVFVENITNKKDPDYARGFRAYVFYGFRHSTAYELDQDNMYAVRPGTQIHDYFIPASERYGVIRDPEGTQYPALY
;
A
#
# COMPACT_ATOMS: atom_id res chain seq x y z
N MET A 1 -54.66 -15.47 9.13
CA MET A 1 -53.83 -14.44 9.79
C MET A 1 -52.33 -14.84 9.91
N LYS A 2 -51.97 -16.07 10.28
CA LYS A 2 -50.55 -16.49 10.46
C LYS A 2 -49.64 -16.39 9.22
N LYS A 3 -50.18 -16.67 8.01
CA LYS A 3 -49.38 -16.57 6.74
C LYS A 3 -48.99 -15.15 6.35
N LYS A 4 -49.81 -14.14 6.66
CA LYS A 4 -49.50 -12.74 6.38
C LYS A 4 -48.42 -12.16 7.30
N LEU A 5 -48.34 -12.66 8.55
CA LEU A 5 -47.29 -12.27 9.50
C LEU A 5 -45.90 -12.80 9.09
N ILE A 6 -45.86 -14.02 8.55
CA ILE A 6 -44.59 -14.62 8.12
C ILE A 6 -44.01 -13.88 6.88
N VAL A 7 -44.88 -13.46 5.95
CA VAL A 7 -44.44 -12.67 4.79
C VAL A 7 -43.93 -11.30 5.20
N ALA A 8 -44.57 -10.63 6.16
CA ALA A 8 -44.09 -9.36 6.67
C ALA A 8 -42.77 -9.47 7.45
N ALA A 9 -42.58 -10.54 8.22
CA ALA A 9 -41.32 -10.81 8.91
C ALA A 9 -40.17 -11.15 7.94
N LEU A 10 -40.43 -11.91 6.88
CA LEU A 10 -39.43 -12.16 5.82
C LEU A 10 -39.07 -10.88 5.03
N SER A 11 -40.04 -10.02 4.77
CA SER A 11 -39.81 -8.73 4.11
C SER A 11 -38.99 -7.76 4.99
N MET A 12 -39.18 -7.78 6.30
CA MET A 12 -38.36 -6.98 7.21
C MET A 12 -36.91 -7.51 7.31
N VAL A 13 -36.70 -8.81 7.26
CA VAL A 13 -35.34 -9.38 7.28
C VAL A 13 -34.61 -9.09 5.96
N ALA A 14 -35.32 -9.10 4.84
CA ALA A 14 -34.74 -8.76 3.53
C ALA A 14 -34.30 -7.28 3.41
N THR A 15 -34.95 -6.37 4.15
CA THR A 15 -34.58 -4.95 4.15
C THR A 15 -33.39 -4.60 5.07
N LEU A 16 -32.97 -5.55 5.92
CA LEU A 16 -31.78 -5.35 6.78
C LEU A 16 -30.47 -5.89 6.15
N ALA A 17 -30.56 -6.60 5.02
CA ALA A 17 -29.42 -7.08 4.27
C ALA A 17 -29.11 -6.12 3.10
N THR A 18 -28.91 -4.85 3.37
CA THR A 18 -28.33 -3.93 2.39
C THR A 18 -26.82 -4.11 2.41
N ALA A 19 -26.28 -4.72 1.36
CA ALA A 19 -24.84 -4.62 1.12
C ALA A 19 -24.50 -3.13 1.03
N GLN A 20 -23.72 -2.62 1.98
CA GLN A 20 -23.21 -1.26 1.89
C GLN A 20 -22.04 -1.24 0.92
N ASN A 21 -22.29 -0.70 -0.26
CA ASN A 21 -21.27 -0.35 -1.21
C ASN A 21 -21.69 1.04 -1.78
N PRO A 22 -20.85 2.06 -1.67
CA PRO A 22 -19.48 2.09 -1.18
C PRO A 22 -19.35 1.98 0.35
N TYR A 23 -18.21 1.46 0.82
CA TYR A 23 -17.91 1.32 2.26
C TYR A 23 -17.31 2.60 2.86
N LEU A 24 -16.68 3.47 2.08
CA LEU A 24 -16.27 4.81 2.47
C LEU A 24 -17.35 5.85 2.16
N PRO A 25 -17.33 7.03 2.78
CA PRO A 25 -18.22 8.13 2.45
C PRO A 25 -18.16 8.52 0.98
N LEU A 26 -19.27 8.87 0.36
CA LEU A 26 -19.36 9.19 -1.08
C LEU A 26 -18.55 10.42 -1.52
N TRP A 27 -18.11 11.23 -0.58
CA TRP A 27 -17.26 12.39 -0.84
C TRP A 27 -15.77 12.05 -0.77
N GLU A 28 -15.41 10.86 -0.28
CA GLU A 28 -14.02 10.43 -0.20
C GLU A 28 -13.57 9.86 -1.54
N HIS A 29 -12.40 10.30 -1.98
CA HIS A 29 -11.76 9.86 -3.20
C HIS A 29 -10.36 9.34 -2.87
N LEU A 30 -10.29 8.05 -2.59
CA LEU A 30 -9.06 7.34 -2.22
C LEU A 30 -8.69 6.33 -3.32
N PRO A 31 -8.17 6.80 -4.47
CA PRO A 31 -7.70 5.91 -5.52
C PRO A 31 -6.47 5.12 -5.08
N ASP A 32 -6.16 4.05 -5.83
CA ASP A 32 -5.01 3.17 -5.58
C ASP A 32 -5.01 2.58 -4.16
N GLY A 33 -6.21 2.37 -3.61
CA GLY A 33 -6.39 1.94 -2.24
C GLY A 33 -5.86 0.53 -1.98
N GLU A 34 -4.79 0.43 -1.20
CA GLU A 34 -4.17 -0.84 -0.83
C GLU A 34 -4.71 -1.32 0.52
N PRO A 35 -5.44 -2.45 0.58
CA PRO A 35 -5.98 -2.98 1.82
C PRO A 35 -4.91 -3.75 2.60
N ARG A 36 -4.84 -3.50 3.90
CA ARG A 36 -3.99 -4.22 4.86
C ARG A 36 -4.76 -4.53 6.13
N VAL A 37 -4.33 -5.55 6.86
CA VAL A 37 -4.87 -5.88 8.18
C VAL A 37 -3.72 -5.96 9.17
N PHE A 38 -3.79 -5.11 10.20
CA PHE A 38 -2.80 -5.06 11.28
C PHE A 38 -3.48 -5.13 12.64
N GLU A 39 -2.71 -5.36 13.68
CA GLU A 39 -3.19 -5.23 15.05
C GLU A 39 -3.57 -3.76 15.33
N ASP A 40 -4.69 -3.56 16.01
CA ASP A 40 -5.15 -2.23 16.43
C ASP A 40 -4.16 -1.67 17.46
N PRO A 41 -3.48 -0.56 17.18
CA PRO A 41 -2.47 -0.01 18.09
C PRO A 41 -3.07 0.54 19.40
N ASP A 42 -4.36 0.81 19.42
CA ASP A 42 -5.07 1.34 20.59
C ASP A 42 -5.81 0.23 21.36
N ASN A 43 -5.98 -0.96 20.75
CA ASN A 43 -6.68 -2.09 21.34
C ASN A 43 -5.89 -3.39 21.13
N PRO A 44 -4.81 -3.67 21.88
CA PRO A 44 -3.97 -4.86 21.72
C PRO A 44 -4.77 -6.16 21.65
N GLY A 45 -4.42 -7.03 20.70
CA GLY A 45 -5.11 -8.29 20.45
C GLY A 45 -6.36 -8.17 19.56
N LYS A 46 -6.74 -6.96 19.14
CA LYS A 46 -7.76 -6.72 18.13
C LYS A 46 -7.10 -6.43 16.78
N MET A 47 -7.82 -6.74 15.71
CA MET A 47 -7.34 -6.48 14.36
C MET A 47 -8.16 -5.35 13.71
N ARG A 48 -7.49 -4.54 12.89
CA ARG A 48 -8.13 -3.51 12.06
C ARG A 48 -7.76 -3.70 10.60
N ALA A 49 -8.73 -3.48 9.73
CA ALA A 49 -8.50 -3.29 8.32
C ALA A 49 -8.14 -1.83 8.06
N TYR A 50 -7.14 -1.62 7.22
CA TYR A 50 -6.65 -0.31 6.78
C TYR A 50 -6.75 -0.24 5.27
N ILE A 51 -7.17 0.90 4.73
CA ILE A 51 -7.08 1.23 3.31
C ILE A 51 -6.18 2.44 3.20
N ILE A 52 -5.06 2.26 2.51
CA ILE A 52 -4.04 3.26 2.30
C ILE A 52 -4.11 3.67 0.84
N GLY A 53 -4.23 4.95 0.53
CA GLY A 53 -4.31 5.40 -0.85
C GLY A 53 -3.76 6.80 -1.06
N SER A 54 -3.60 7.16 -2.31
CA SER A 54 -3.51 8.56 -2.71
C SER A 54 -4.85 9.25 -2.40
N HIS A 55 -4.84 10.57 -2.33
CA HIS A 55 -6.02 11.33 -1.94
C HIS A 55 -6.37 12.36 -3.02
N ASP A 56 -7.42 12.11 -3.78
CA ASP A 56 -7.93 13.06 -4.76
C ASP A 56 -8.72 14.16 -4.06
N VAL A 57 -8.23 15.40 -4.16
CA VAL A 57 -8.84 16.54 -3.49
C VAL A 57 -9.80 17.36 -4.37
N LYS A 58 -9.83 17.07 -5.69
CA LYS A 58 -10.64 17.76 -6.66
C LYS A 58 -11.09 16.84 -7.79
N PHE A 59 -12.28 17.07 -8.32
CA PHE A 59 -12.79 16.32 -9.48
C PHE A 59 -12.00 16.51 -10.78
N THR A 60 -11.21 17.56 -10.88
CA THR A 60 -10.45 17.90 -12.10
C THR A 60 -8.97 17.59 -11.99
N GLU A 61 -8.48 17.27 -10.82
CA GLU A 61 -7.08 16.94 -10.56
C GLU A 61 -7.04 15.64 -9.77
N TYR A 62 -6.49 14.59 -10.36
CA TYR A 62 -6.25 13.35 -9.62
C TYR A 62 -4.98 13.47 -8.80
N CYS A 63 -4.95 12.79 -7.67
CA CYS A 63 -3.91 12.81 -6.65
C CYS A 63 -3.64 14.18 -6.03
N GLY A 64 -3.73 14.21 -4.73
CA GLY A 64 -3.39 15.36 -3.88
C GLY A 64 -1.94 15.33 -3.41
N ASN A 65 -1.71 15.98 -2.29
CA ASN A 65 -0.38 16.15 -1.72
C ASN A 65 -0.14 15.28 -0.48
N ASP A 66 -1.05 14.39 -0.18
CA ASP A 66 -0.98 13.52 0.99
C ASP A 66 -1.35 12.07 0.64
N ILE A 67 -0.82 11.17 1.44
CA ILE A 67 -1.29 9.79 1.56
C ILE A 67 -2.25 9.74 2.73
N ARG A 68 -3.42 9.14 2.50
CA ARG A 68 -4.50 9.05 3.48
C ARG A 68 -4.81 7.62 3.85
N ILE A 69 -5.23 7.42 5.09
CA ILE A 69 -5.63 6.12 5.59
C ILE A 69 -7.04 6.18 6.17
N TRP A 70 -7.82 5.18 5.84
CA TRP A 70 -9.07 4.85 6.52
C TRP A 70 -8.93 3.50 7.18
N SER A 71 -9.53 3.31 8.36
CA SER A 71 -9.47 2.05 9.08
C SER A 71 -10.80 1.65 9.71
N ALA A 72 -11.03 0.35 9.85
CA ALA A 72 -12.19 -0.20 10.55
C ALA A 72 -11.81 -1.45 11.36
N PRO A 73 -12.48 -1.75 12.48
CA PRO A 73 -12.35 -3.04 13.13
C PRO A 73 -12.71 -4.17 12.15
N VAL A 74 -11.95 -5.27 12.11
CA VAL A 74 -12.27 -6.38 11.18
C VAL A 74 -13.62 -7.05 11.49
N GLU A 75 -14.06 -6.96 12.72
CA GLU A 75 -15.39 -7.43 13.16
C GLU A 75 -16.54 -6.52 12.76
N ASP A 76 -16.26 -5.26 12.32
CA ASP A 76 -17.27 -4.30 11.89
C ASP A 76 -16.74 -3.38 10.78
N LEU A 77 -16.76 -3.89 9.55
CA LEU A 77 -16.34 -3.15 8.35
C LEU A 77 -17.37 -2.10 7.88
N THR A 78 -18.35 -1.77 8.69
CA THR A 78 -19.25 -0.62 8.48
C THR A 78 -18.79 0.60 9.27
N ASN A 79 -17.88 0.45 10.21
CA ASN A 79 -17.40 1.49 11.12
C ASN A 79 -16.03 2.02 10.71
N TRP A 80 -15.95 2.62 9.52
CA TRP A 80 -14.74 3.23 9.00
C TRP A 80 -14.45 4.56 9.67
N ARG A 81 -13.19 4.74 10.06
CA ARG A 81 -12.63 5.96 10.64
C ARG A 81 -11.59 6.54 9.71
N ASP A 82 -11.66 7.85 9.45
CA ASP A 82 -10.62 8.60 8.79
C ASP A 82 -9.45 8.80 9.77
N GLU A 83 -8.30 8.26 9.45
CA GLU A 83 -7.05 8.46 10.22
C GLU A 83 -6.35 9.77 9.82
N GLY A 84 -6.85 10.41 8.77
CA GLY A 84 -6.31 11.64 8.23
C GLY A 84 -5.11 11.44 7.30
N PRO A 85 -4.42 12.54 6.95
CA PRO A 85 -3.19 12.48 6.17
C PRO A 85 -2.06 11.91 7.04
N VAL A 86 -1.49 10.79 6.62
CA VAL A 86 -0.42 10.10 7.36
C VAL A 86 0.97 10.44 6.85
N PHE A 87 1.04 10.96 5.62
CA PHE A 87 2.28 11.41 5.02
C PHE A 87 2.02 12.50 3.97
N SER A 88 2.89 13.50 3.94
CA SER A 88 3.03 14.49 2.88
C SER A 88 4.47 15.02 2.87
N HIS A 89 4.93 15.49 1.72
CA HIS A 89 6.29 15.98 1.57
C HIS A 89 6.33 17.39 1.01
N TYR A 90 6.93 18.31 1.76
CA TYR A 90 7.12 19.72 1.36
C TYR A 90 8.59 19.99 1.07
N VAL A 91 8.91 20.37 -0.16
CA VAL A 91 10.27 20.62 -0.60
C VAL A 91 10.31 21.72 -1.67
N ASN A 92 11.35 22.54 -1.66
CA ASN A 92 11.53 23.64 -2.64
C ASN A 92 10.31 24.56 -2.73
N GLY A 93 9.68 24.87 -1.60
CA GLY A 93 8.57 25.82 -1.53
C GLY A 93 7.21 25.28 -2.00
N LYS A 94 7.08 23.97 -2.22
CA LYS A 94 5.82 23.34 -2.66
C LYS A 94 5.63 21.93 -2.08
N TRP A 95 4.39 21.48 -2.06
CA TRP A 95 4.02 20.12 -1.74
C TRP A 95 4.24 19.21 -2.95
N ASP A 96 4.77 18.01 -2.71
CA ASP A 96 4.79 16.96 -3.71
C ASP A 96 3.39 16.39 -3.91
N THR A 97 3.08 15.96 -5.13
CA THR A 97 1.90 15.14 -5.41
C THR A 97 2.22 13.70 -5.08
N MET A 98 1.34 13.02 -4.36
CA MET A 98 1.48 11.64 -3.92
C MET A 98 0.58 10.70 -4.72
N PHE A 99 1.09 9.51 -5.02
CA PHE A 99 0.41 8.48 -5.80
C PHE A 99 0.55 7.12 -5.11
N ALA A 100 -0.24 6.17 -5.53
CA ALA A 100 -0.17 4.71 -5.34
C ALA A 100 0.80 4.23 -4.23
N PRO A 101 0.45 4.36 -2.94
CA PRO A 101 1.30 3.93 -1.84
C PRO A 101 1.14 2.43 -1.56
N ASP A 102 2.14 1.84 -0.94
CA ASP A 102 2.00 0.57 -0.22
C ASP A 102 2.42 0.72 1.24
N LEU A 103 1.89 -0.12 2.12
CA LEU A 103 2.18 -0.14 3.55
C LEU A 103 2.36 -1.57 4.05
N VAL A 104 3.49 -1.85 4.69
CA VAL A 104 3.76 -3.17 5.27
C VAL A 104 4.18 -3.09 6.72
N GLU A 105 3.85 -4.13 7.50
CA GLU A 105 4.35 -4.34 8.85
C GLU A 105 5.57 -5.28 8.79
N VAL A 106 6.62 -4.92 9.49
CA VAL A 106 7.76 -5.80 9.79
C VAL A 106 7.85 -5.98 11.28
N LYS A 107 7.94 -7.23 11.72
CA LYS A 107 8.19 -7.57 13.12
C LYS A 107 9.58 -8.14 13.26
N ASP A 108 10.48 -7.39 13.88
CA ASP A 108 11.80 -7.91 14.26
C ASP A 108 11.65 -8.96 15.34
N LYS A 109 12.07 -10.19 15.06
CA LYS A 109 11.87 -11.33 15.93
C LYS A 109 12.74 -11.26 17.19
N THR A 110 13.90 -10.62 17.08
CA THR A 110 14.87 -10.52 18.19
C THR A 110 14.36 -9.56 19.26
N THR A 111 13.79 -8.43 18.84
CA THR A 111 13.30 -7.38 19.73
C THR A 111 11.80 -7.47 20.00
N GLY A 112 11.06 -8.18 19.14
CA GLY A 112 9.59 -8.20 19.13
C GLY A 112 8.97 -6.89 18.64
N LYS A 113 9.79 -5.90 18.26
CA LYS A 113 9.31 -4.58 17.80
C LYS A 113 8.65 -4.69 16.43
N LYS A 114 7.46 -4.13 16.31
CA LYS A 114 6.80 -3.88 15.04
C LYS A 114 7.25 -2.52 14.48
N THR A 115 7.40 -2.47 13.17
CA THR A 115 7.71 -1.25 12.42
C THR A 115 6.88 -1.26 11.16
N TYR A 116 6.31 -0.11 10.83
CA TYR A 116 5.49 0.07 9.64
C TYR A 116 6.27 0.85 8.59
N TRP A 117 6.26 0.36 7.36
CA TRP A 117 7.00 0.93 6.25
C TRP A 117 6.02 1.34 5.16
N LEU A 118 5.95 2.65 4.91
CA LEU A 118 5.12 3.25 3.89
C LEU A 118 6.00 3.57 2.67
N TYR A 119 5.50 3.23 1.50
CA TYR A 119 6.15 3.42 0.20
C TYR A 119 5.30 4.35 -0.67
N PRO A 120 5.29 5.66 -0.43
CA PRO A 120 4.54 6.59 -1.27
C PRO A 120 5.28 6.82 -2.59
N HIS A 121 4.54 6.85 -3.69
CA HIS A 121 5.07 7.26 -4.97
C HIS A 121 4.90 8.79 -5.11
N SER A 122 5.96 9.52 -5.49
CA SER A 122 5.95 10.96 -5.65
C SER A 122 6.15 11.37 -7.11
N ARG A 123 5.58 12.49 -7.51
CA ARG A 123 5.84 13.11 -8.82
C ARG A 123 7.26 13.67 -8.97
N GLY A 124 8.00 13.80 -7.89
CA GLY A 124 9.38 14.32 -7.90
C GLY A 124 10.35 13.33 -8.50
N TRP A 125 10.78 13.50 -9.75
CA TRP A 125 11.62 12.56 -10.50
C TRP A 125 12.90 12.07 -9.79
N ARG A 126 13.44 12.85 -8.84
CA ARG A 126 14.62 12.45 -8.04
C ARG A 126 14.25 11.77 -6.71
N ARG A 127 12.97 11.71 -6.38
CA ARG A 127 12.42 11.13 -5.14
C ARG A 127 11.10 10.41 -5.43
N VAL A 128 11.05 9.68 -6.52
CA VAL A 128 9.85 9.00 -7.01
C VAL A 128 9.27 8.10 -5.93
N ALA A 129 10.06 7.19 -5.38
CA ALA A 129 9.60 6.35 -4.29
C ALA A 129 10.38 6.65 -3.01
N MET A 130 9.80 7.49 -2.18
CA MET A 130 10.26 7.67 -0.82
C MET A 130 9.92 6.41 -0.01
N VAL A 131 10.80 6.06 0.91
CA VAL A 131 10.55 5.00 1.89
C VAL A 131 10.43 5.65 3.25
N CYS A 132 9.31 5.45 3.90
CA CYS A 132 9.00 6.10 5.16
C CYS A 132 8.78 5.07 6.25
N LYS A 133 9.10 5.44 7.48
CA LYS A 133 9.03 4.58 8.66
C LYS A 133 8.09 5.18 9.69
N GLY A 134 7.28 4.32 10.32
CA GLY A 134 6.40 4.66 11.44
C GLY A 134 6.39 3.55 12.49
N ASP A 135 5.97 3.89 13.69
CA ASP A 135 5.77 2.93 14.79
C ASP A 135 4.32 2.46 14.91
N ARG A 136 3.41 3.04 14.10
CA ARG A 136 1.98 2.73 14.04
C ARG A 136 1.51 2.58 12.58
N PRO A 137 0.49 1.75 12.30
CA PRO A 137 -0.04 1.60 10.94
C PRO A 137 -0.78 2.85 10.44
N ASP A 138 -1.25 3.70 11.34
CA ASP A 138 -1.94 4.96 11.09
C ASP A 138 -0.99 6.18 11.18
N GLY A 139 0.32 5.95 11.14
CA GLY A 139 1.37 6.98 11.14
C GLY A 139 1.58 7.69 12.49
N PRO A 140 2.26 8.84 12.50
CA PRO A 140 2.88 9.49 11.33
C PRO A 140 4.08 8.72 10.75
N PHE A 141 4.39 8.98 9.49
CA PHE A 141 5.53 8.36 8.79
C PHE A 141 6.61 9.40 8.49
N THR A 142 7.88 8.97 8.60
CA THR A 142 9.05 9.81 8.34
C THR A 142 9.92 9.18 7.26
N PRO A 143 10.32 9.92 6.21
CA PRO A 143 11.21 9.42 5.17
C PRO A 143 12.56 9.00 5.74
N VAL A 144 13.10 7.87 5.25
CA VAL A 144 14.41 7.35 5.67
C VAL A 144 15.43 7.26 4.53
N ASN A 145 14.99 7.45 3.28
CA ASN A 145 15.82 7.34 2.09
C ASN A 145 16.00 8.67 1.34
N LEU A 146 15.76 9.79 2.00
CA LEU A 146 16.01 11.11 1.42
C LEU A 146 17.38 11.66 1.85
N ASN A 147 17.98 12.46 0.98
CA ASN A 147 19.13 13.29 1.33
C ASN A 147 18.74 14.39 2.36
N ALA A 148 19.72 15.07 2.92
CA ALA A 148 19.51 15.98 4.04
C ALA A 148 18.56 17.16 3.75
N ASP A 149 18.47 17.60 2.49
CA ASP A 149 17.58 18.69 2.07
C ASP A 149 16.21 18.21 1.55
N GLY A 150 15.99 16.88 1.52
CA GLY A 150 14.73 16.26 1.08
C GLY A 150 14.49 16.34 -0.42
N THR A 151 15.47 16.74 -1.23
CA THR A 151 15.27 16.99 -2.68
C THR A 151 15.44 15.76 -3.54
N ALA A 152 16.08 14.70 -3.03
CA ALA A 152 16.34 13.46 -3.76
C ALA A 152 16.45 12.27 -2.82
N CYS A 153 16.14 11.07 -3.33
CA CYS A 153 16.50 9.84 -2.66
C CYS A 153 18.03 9.66 -2.64
N VAL A 154 18.52 9.00 -1.58
CA VAL A 154 19.95 8.68 -1.43
C VAL A 154 20.40 7.64 -2.44
N ASP A 155 21.71 7.58 -2.69
CA ASP A 155 22.30 6.54 -3.53
C ASP A 155 21.96 5.13 -2.99
N GLY A 156 21.67 4.21 -3.90
CA GLY A 156 21.25 2.85 -3.56
C GLY A 156 19.74 2.67 -3.34
N SER A 157 18.95 3.75 -3.29
CA SER A 157 17.50 3.69 -3.33
C SER A 157 17.06 3.57 -4.79
N LEU A 158 16.72 2.35 -5.22
CA LEU A 158 16.40 2.04 -6.61
C LEU A 158 14.89 1.91 -6.87
N ILE A 159 14.08 1.92 -5.83
CA ILE A 159 12.63 1.84 -5.95
C ILE A 159 12.14 3.01 -6.80
N ASP A 160 11.20 2.72 -7.71
CA ASP A 160 10.64 3.69 -8.63
C ASP A 160 9.10 3.57 -8.62
N PHE A 161 8.46 3.74 -9.72
CA PHE A 161 7.04 3.95 -9.96
C PHE A 161 6.15 2.83 -9.39
N ASP A 162 5.10 3.19 -8.65
CA ASP A 162 4.06 2.32 -8.08
C ASP A 162 4.63 1.11 -7.30
N PRO A 163 5.39 1.35 -6.22
CA PRO A 163 6.00 0.27 -5.47
C PRO A 163 4.97 -0.57 -4.71
N SER A 164 5.18 -1.88 -4.71
CA SER A 164 4.49 -2.83 -3.85
C SER A 164 5.50 -3.70 -3.12
N VAL A 165 5.28 -3.97 -1.85
CA VAL A 165 6.20 -4.72 -0.99
C VAL A 165 5.53 -5.95 -0.41
N PHE A 166 6.22 -7.07 -0.51
CA PHE A 166 5.83 -8.31 0.13
C PHE A 166 6.81 -8.65 1.27
N VAL A 167 6.26 -8.95 2.45
CA VAL A 167 7.04 -9.39 3.62
C VAL A 167 6.80 -10.87 3.87
N GLU A 168 7.84 -11.67 3.72
CA GLU A 168 7.86 -13.09 4.05
C GLU A 168 8.24 -13.29 5.51
N ASN A 169 7.39 -13.95 6.30
CA ASN A 169 7.70 -14.30 7.68
C ASN A 169 8.51 -15.61 7.72
N ILE A 170 9.73 -15.57 8.26
CA ILE A 170 10.63 -16.71 8.33
C ILE A 170 10.36 -17.54 9.58
N THR A 171 9.80 -18.73 9.39
CA THR A 171 9.48 -19.67 10.47
C THR A 171 10.44 -20.85 10.56
N ASN A 172 11.16 -21.16 9.47
CA ASN A 172 12.12 -22.26 9.43
C ASN A 172 13.38 -21.90 10.23
N LYS A 173 13.65 -22.66 11.31
CA LYS A 173 14.80 -22.46 12.18
C LYS A 173 16.17 -22.67 11.51
N LYS A 174 16.21 -23.33 10.36
CA LYS A 174 17.44 -23.55 9.57
C LYS A 174 17.71 -22.43 8.57
N ASP A 175 16.77 -21.51 8.40
CA ASP A 175 16.89 -20.38 7.51
C ASP A 175 17.89 -19.37 8.09
N PRO A 176 18.84 -18.82 7.32
CA PRO A 176 19.79 -17.81 7.78
C PRO A 176 19.12 -16.56 8.34
N ASP A 177 17.91 -16.23 7.86
CA ASP A 177 17.15 -15.06 8.33
C ASP A 177 16.20 -15.37 9.49
N TYR A 178 16.26 -16.59 10.06
CA TYR A 178 15.40 -16.96 11.16
C TYR A 178 15.51 -16.02 12.36
N ALA A 179 16.70 -15.52 12.63
CA ALA A 179 16.95 -14.59 13.74
C ALA A 179 16.25 -13.25 13.53
N ARG A 180 16.28 -12.71 12.32
CA ARG A 180 15.54 -11.49 11.95
C ARG A 180 14.03 -11.75 11.86
N GLY A 181 13.66 -12.92 11.38
CA GLY A 181 12.29 -13.41 11.31
C GLY A 181 11.53 -13.00 10.07
N PHE A 182 12.13 -12.24 9.14
CA PHE A 182 11.48 -11.81 7.90
C PHE A 182 12.48 -11.63 6.76
N ARG A 183 11.96 -11.65 5.53
CA ARG A 183 12.53 -11.05 4.31
C ARG A 183 11.52 -10.11 3.72
N ALA A 184 11.97 -9.15 2.93
CA ALA A 184 11.08 -8.26 2.21
C ALA A 184 11.51 -8.18 0.74
N TYR A 185 10.53 -8.09 -0.14
CA TYR A 185 10.71 -8.02 -1.58
C TYR A 185 9.92 -6.83 -2.10
N VAL A 186 10.53 -6.03 -2.97
CA VAL A 186 9.85 -4.93 -3.63
C VAL A 186 9.62 -5.25 -5.11
N PHE A 187 8.47 -4.83 -5.59
CA PHE A 187 8.04 -4.89 -6.98
C PHE A 187 7.65 -3.47 -7.38
N TYR A 188 8.11 -3.00 -8.53
CA TYR A 188 7.78 -1.67 -9.00
C TYR A 188 7.96 -1.53 -10.51
N GLY A 189 7.47 -0.42 -11.08
CA GLY A 189 7.80 0.00 -12.43
C GLY A 189 6.61 0.40 -13.29
N PHE A 190 6.87 1.25 -14.27
CA PHE A 190 5.93 1.66 -15.30
C PHE A 190 6.45 1.20 -16.66
N ARG A 191 5.70 0.33 -17.36
CA ARG A 191 6.10 -0.32 -18.62
C ARG A 191 7.36 -1.21 -18.52
N HIS A 192 7.95 -1.30 -17.37
CA HIS A 192 9.17 -2.02 -17.06
C HIS A 192 9.03 -2.53 -15.61
N SER A 193 8.94 -3.81 -15.44
CA SER A 193 8.78 -4.43 -14.12
C SER A 193 10.14 -4.77 -13.53
N THR A 194 10.39 -4.33 -12.31
CA THR A 194 11.60 -4.62 -11.55
C THR A 194 11.23 -5.20 -10.19
N ALA A 195 11.97 -6.21 -9.74
CA ALA A 195 11.82 -6.79 -8.43
C ALA A 195 13.18 -7.10 -7.81
N TYR A 196 13.31 -6.95 -6.50
CA TYR A 196 14.47 -7.40 -5.74
C TYR A 196 14.16 -7.60 -4.27
N GLU A 197 15.06 -8.31 -3.59
CA GLU A 197 15.01 -8.47 -2.14
C GLU A 197 15.57 -7.22 -1.46
N LEU A 198 14.82 -6.67 -0.53
CA LEU A 198 15.19 -5.48 0.23
C LEU A 198 16.20 -5.80 1.33
N ASP A 199 17.15 -4.92 1.53
CA ASP A 199 17.99 -4.92 2.72
C ASP A 199 17.13 -4.69 3.96
N GLN A 200 17.21 -5.63 4.90
CA GLN A 200 16.35 -5.65 6.09
C GLN A 200 16.61 -4.50 7.06
N ASP A 201 17.74 -3.82 6.96
CA ASP A 201 18.11 -2.74 7.89
C ASP A 201 17.55 -1.38 7.45
N ASN A 202 17.42 -1.17 6.15
CA ASN A 202 17.00 0.12 5.58
C ASN A 202 15.71 0.06 4.76
N MET A 203 15.33 -1.13 4.27
CA MET A 203 14.08 -1.39 3.54
C MET A 203 13.94 -0.61 2.21
N TYR A 204 15.03 -0.10 1.64
CA TYR A 204 15.03 0.56 0.33
C TYR A 204 16.16 0.08 -0.61
N ALA A 205 17.29 -0.36 -0.06
CA ALA A 205 18.40 -0.83 -0.86
C ALA A 205 18.25 -2.31 -1.25
N VAL A 206 18.95 -2.72 -2.28
CA VAL A 206 19.09 -4.15 -2.65
C VAL A 206 19.84 -4.89 -1.54
N ARG A 207 19.32 -6.00 -1.09
CA ARG A 207 20.01 -6.85 -0.12
C ARG A 207 21.35 -7.33 -0.68
N PRO A 208 22.46 -7.19 0.06
CA PRO A 208 23.76 -7.66 -0.40
C PRO A 208 23.76 -9.15 -0.77
N GLY A 209 24.27 -9.47 -1.93
CA GLY A 209 24.36 -10.85 -2.43
C GLY A 209 23.11 -11.37 -3.13
N THR A 210 22.06 -10.55 -3.26
CA THR A 210 20.88 -10.88 -4.06
C THR A 210 20.90 -10.19 -5.43
N GLN A 211 19.97 -10.57 -6.30
CA GLN A 211 19.90 -10.07 -7.67
C GLN A 211 18.69 -9.14 -7.86
N ILE A 212 18.85 -8.20 -8.80
CA ILE A 212 17.72 -7.42 -9.34
C ILE A 212 17.15 -8.21 -10.52
N HIS A 213 15.84 -8.33 -10.56
CA HIS A 213 15.10 -9.00 -11.63
C HIS A 213 14.35 -7.95 -12.45
N ASP A 214 14.95 -7.53 -13.53
CA ASP A 214 14.31 -6.63 -14.49
C ASP A 214 13.45 -7.43 -15.48
N TYR A 215 12.35 -6.79 -15.91
CA TYR A 215 11.42 -7.39 -16.87
C TYR A 215 10.92 -8.78 -16.45
N PHE A 216 10.64 -8.97 -15.15
CA PHE A 216 10.14 -10.26 -14.64
C PHE A 216 8.73 -10.58 -15.12
N ILE A 217 7.94 -9.59 -15.54
CA ILE A 217 6.68 -9.79 -16.26
C ILE A 217 6.97 -9.92 -17.74
N PRO A 218 6.43 -10.95 -18.45
CA PRO A 218 6.62 -11.14 -19.89
C PRO A 218 6.26 -9.89 -20.71
N ALA A 219 6.94 -9.71 -21.85
CA ALA A 219 6.78 -8.51 -22.66
C ALA A 219 5.35 -8.26 -23.15
N SER A 220 4.60 -9.33 -23.46
CA SER A 220 3.20 -9.26 -23.88
C SER A 220 2.28 -8.74 -22.79
N GLU A 221 2.54 -9.11 -21.54
CA GLU A 221 1.81 -8.64 -20.36
C GLU A 221 2.32 -7.27 -19.92
N ARG A 222 3.64 -7.12 -19.90
CA ARG A 222 4.35 -5.91 -19.49
C ARG A 222 3.91 -4.64 -20.23
N TYR A 223 3.63 -4.75 -21.52
CA TYR A 223 3.20 -3.60 -22.31
C TYR A 223 1.70 -3.53 -22.53
N GLY A 224 0.97 -4.44 -21.92
CA GLY A 224 -0.47 -4.49 -22.08
C GLY A 224 -0.91 -4.59 -23.56
N VAL A 225 -0.11 -5.22 -24.39
CA VAL A 225 -0.40 -5.38 -25.82
C VAL A 225 -0.98 -6.77 -26.02
N ILE A 226 -2.29 -6.83 -26.18
CA ILE A 226 -2.97 -8.02 -26.67
C ILE A 226 -2.90 -7.98 -28.19
N ARG A 227 -2.42 -9.05 -28.80
CA ARG A 227 -2.46 -9.24 -30.25
C ARG A 227 -3.54 -10.28 -30.57
N ASP A 228 -4.42 -9.93 -31.47
CA ASP A 228 -5.33 -10.91 -32.04
C ASP A 228 -4.58 -11.85 -33.02
N PRO A 229 -5.20 -12.92 -33.51
CA PRO A 229 -4.60 -13.83 -34.49
C PRO A 229 -4.14 -13.16 -35.81
N GLU A 230 -4.71 -12.00 -36.14
CA GLU A 230 -4.36 -11.22 -37.33
C GLU A 230 -3.21 -10.24 -37.07
N GLY A 231 -2.71 -10.17 -35.81
CA GLY A 231 -1.60 -9.34 -35.42
C GLY A 231 -1.93 -7.89 -35.06
N THR A 232 -3.22 -7.55 -34.96
CA THR A 232 -3.68 -6.24 -34.50
C THR A 232 -3.28 -6.06 -33.02
N GLN A 233 -2.70 -4.92 -32.70
CA GLN A 233 -2.34 -4.56 -31.35
C GLN A 233 -3.45 -3.75 -30.69
N TYR A 234 -3.93 -4.22 -29.55
CA TYR A 234 -4.85 -3.47 -28.71
C TYR A 234 -4.10 -3.00 -27.46
N PRO A 235 -4.29 -1.74 -27.03
CA PRO A 235 -3.83 -1.34 -25.70
C PRO A 235 -4.54 -2.20 -24.65
N ALA A 236 -3.82 -2.73 -23.67
CA ALA A 236 -4.48 -3.34 -22.54
C ALA A 236 -5.33 -2.29 -21.84
N LEU A 237 -6.56 -2.63 -21.59
CA LEU A 237 -7.39 -1.87 -20.67
C LEU A 237 -6.95 -2.26 -19.25
N TYR A 238 -6.40 -1.30 -18.52
CA TYR A 238 -6.12 -1.43 -17.10
C TYR A 238 -7.43 -1.37 -16.31
#